data_e4e4b055d9be34cd7aa02325a52efd18
#
_entry.id   e4e4b055d9be34cd7aa02325a52efd18
#
_cell.length_a   1.000
_cell.length_b   1.000
_cell.length_c   1.000
_cell.angle_alpha   90.00
_cell.angle_beta   90.00
_cell.angle_gamma   90.00
#
_symmetry.space_group_name_H-M   'P 1'
#
loop_
_entity.id
_entity.type
_entity.pdbx_description
1 polymer ?
#
loop_
_entity_poly.entity_id
_entity_poly.type
_entity_poly.pdbx_seq_one_letter_code
_entity_poly.pdbx_strand_id
1 'polypeptide(L)'
;MPETNAAIIARLKGLIEDALVDLVDPTQAFALLDFPNYDNIGDSAIWMGELAYFDGRGMRAGYGSEIPTFDEGKMKAAVGNAPIYLNGGGNFGDVWPGFRPFREAILDRNK
;
A
#
# COMPACT_ATOMS: atom_id res chain seq x y z
N MET A 1 -15.29 5.16 32.78
CA MET A 1 -15.60 6.12 31.72
C MET A 1 -15.38 5.49 30.36
N PRO A 2 -16.33 5.60 29.44
CA PRO A 2 -16.08 5.10 28.09
C PRO A 2 -14.96 5.88 27.41
N GLU A 3 -14.21 5.18 26.59
CA GLU A 3 -13.12 5.76 25.82
C GLU A 3 -13.67 6.75 24.79
N THR A 4 -13.00 7.89 24.62
CA THR A 4 -13.39 8.86 23.60
C THR A 4 -13.05 8.35 22.19
N ASN A 5 -13.70 8.90 21.15
CA ASN A 5 -13.35 8.57 19.77
C ASN A 5 -11.89 8.90 19.47
N ALA A 6 -11.39 10.02 19.97
CA ALA A 6 -9.99 10.40 19.79
C ALA A 6 -9.03 9.38 20.43
N ALA A 7 -9.37 8.88 21.61
CA ALA A 7 -8.57 7.88 22.29
C ALA A 7 -8.59 6.53 21.55
N ILE A 8 -9.75 6.12 21.02
CA ILE A 8 -9.88 4.91 20.20
C ILE A 8 -9.03 5.01 18.94
N ILE A 9 -9.11 6.13 18.23
CA ILE A 9 -8.33 6.38 17.02
C ILE A 9 -6.83 6.33 17.32
N ALA A 10 -6.39 6.99 18.40
CA ALA A 10 -4.99 6.98 18.80
C ALA A 10 -4.49 5.57 19.14
N ARG A 11 -5.31 4.77 19.83
CA ARG A 11 -4.97 3.39 20.18
C ARG A 11 -4.87 2.51 18.92
N LEU A 12 -5.82 2.62 18.00
CA LEU A 12 -5.79 1.86 16.74
C LEU A 12 -4.60 2.26 15.88
N LYS A 13 -4.30 3.54 15.81
CA LYS A 13 -3.11 4.03 15.10
C LYS A 13 -1.82 3.44 15.67
N GLY A 14 -1.70 3.42 17.01
CA GLY A 14 -0.55 2.83 17.67
C GLY A 14 -0.39 1.35 17.38
N LEU A 15 -1.50 0.59 17.35
CA LEU A 15 -1.47 -0.84 16.99
C LEU A 15 -0.99 -1.06 15.56
N ILE A 16 -1.43 -0.23 14.63
CA ILE A 16 -0.98 -0.31 13.23
C ILE A 16 0.50 0.03 13.12
N GLU A 17 0.94 1.09 13.75
CA GLU A 17 2.34 1.51 13.75
C GLU A 17 3.24 0.42 14.34
N ASP A 18 2.86 -0.19 15.45
CA ASP A 18 3.61 -1.27 16.06
C ASP A 18 3.68 -2.52 15.18
N ALA A 19 2.59 -2.84 14.47
CA ALA A 19 2.55 -3.99 13.57
C ALA A 19 3.46 -3.80 12.35
N LEU A 20 3.66 -2.57 11.90
CA LEU A 20 4.39 -2.27 10.66
C LEU A 20 5.84 -1.84 10.90
N VAL A 21 6.23 -1.54 12.13
CA VAL A 21 7.54 -0.95 12.44
C VAL A 21 8.72 -1.78 11.92
N ASP A 22 8.61 -3.11 11.99
CA ASP A 22 9.66 -4.01 11.54
C ASP A 22 9.54 -4.41 10.07
N LEU A 23 8.43 -4.04 9.41
CA LEU A 23 8.16 -4.38 8.01
C LEU A 23 8.49 -3.24 7.06
N VAL A 24 8.51 -2.01 7.56
CA VAL A 24 8.68 -0.81 6.75
C VAL A 24 9.92 -0.05 7.19
N ASP A 25 10.92 0.00 6.32
CA ASP A 25 12.13 0.78 6.57
C ASP A 25 11.93 2.20 6.03
N PRO A 26 11.87 3.24 6.90
CA PRO A 26 11.62 4.61 6.46
C PRO A 26 12.76 5.23 5.65
N THR A 27 13.93 4.59 5.59
CA THR A 27 15.07 5.07 4.81
C THR A 27 15.10 4.56 3.38
N GLN A 28 14.25 3.59 3.04
CA GLN A 28 14.20 2.99 1.70
C GLN A 28 13.18 3.68 0.80
N ALA A 29 13.52 3.80 -0.48
CA ALA A 29 12.55 4.09 -1.52
C ALA A 29 11.56 2.92 -1.62
N PHE A 30 10.39 3.15 -2.20
CA PHE A 30 9.39 2.09 -2.39
C PHE A 30 8.45 2.42 -3.55
N ALA A 31 7.79 1.40 -4.06
CA ALA A 31 6.68 1.53 -4.99
C ALA A 31 5.38 1.16 -4.30
N LEU A 32 4.30 1.88 -4.63
CA LEU A 32 2.95 1.59 -4.15
C LEU A 32 2.07 1.36 -5.38
N LEU A 33 1.57 0.15 -5.53
CA LEU A 33 0.89 -0.30 -6.74
C LEU A 33 -0.58 -0.62 -6.50
N ASP A 34 -1.31 -0.75 -7.59
CA ASP A 34 -2.73 -1.08 -7.61
C ASP A 34 -3.59 0.06 -7.07
N PHE A 35 -3.36 1.27 -7.58
CA PHE A 35 -4.20 2.43 -7.26
C PHE A 35 -5.65 2.13 -7.64
N PRO A 36 -6.61 2.33 -6.71
CA PRO A 36 -8.02 1.96 -6.94
C PRO A 36 -8.75 3.03 -7.75
N ASN A 37 -8.51 3.07 -9.06
CA ASN A 37 -9.15 4.02 -9.96
C ASN A 37 -10.52 3.50 -10.42
N TYR A 38 -11.43 3.32 -9.47
CA TYR A 38 -12.81 2.87 -9.70
C TYR A 38 -13.67 3.28 -8.51
N ASP A 39 -14.99 3.19 -8.69
CA ASP A 39 -15.96 3.66 -7.70
C ASP A 39 -16.09 2.68 -6.52
N ASN A 40 -15.11 2.72 -5.62
CA ASN A 40 -15.17 1.99 -4.36
C ASN A 40 -14.52 2.82 -3.26
N ILE A 41 -15.36 3.42 -2.42
CA ILE A 41 -14.91 4.30 -1.34
C ILE A 41 -14.01 3.54 -0.35
N GLY A 42 -14.29 2.27 -0.07
CA GLY A 42 -13.49 1.46 0.84
C GLY A 42 -12.05 1.29 0.38
N ASP A 43 -11.86 0.94 -0.89
CA ASP A 43 -10.52 0.75 -1.45
C ASP A 43 -9.76 2.08 -1.55
N SER A 44 -10.47 3.16 -1.89
CA SER A 44 -9.88 4.50 -1.90
C SER A 44 -9.46 4.95 -0.49
N ALA A 45 -10.26 4.63 0.52
CA ALA A 45 -9.93 4.92 1.92
C ALA A 45 -8.68 4.16 2.38
N ILE A 46 -8.52 2.90 1.95
CA ILE A 46 -7.32 2.11 2.24
C ILE A 46 -6.09 2.78 1.61
N TRP A 47 -6.17 3.18 0.35
CA TRP A 47 -5.08 3.88 -0.33
C TRP A 47 -4.69 5.17 0.40
N MET A 48 -5.67 5.97 0.79
CA MET A 48 -5.43 7.21 1.53
C MET A 48 -4.80 6.93 2.89
N GLY A 49 -5.20 5.87 3.55
CA GLY A 49 -4.61 5.44 4.83
C GLY A 49 -3.15 5.02 4.67
N GLU A 50 -2.83 4.30 3.61
CA GLU A 50 -1.45 3.92 3.28
C GLU A 50 -0.58 5.16 3.05
N LEU A 51 -1.06 6.12 2.25
CA LEU A 51 -0.34 7.37 2.03
C LEU A 51 -0.14 8.16 3.32
N ALA A 52 -1.15 8.22 4.18
CA ALA A 52 -1.05 8.90 5.46
C ALA A 52 -0.01 8.23 6.38
N TYR A 53 0.02 6.90 6.40
CA TYR A 53 1.01 6.15 7.16
C TYR A 53 2.43 6.48 6.69
N PHE A 54 2.68 6.39 5.38
CA PHE A 54 4.01 6.69 4.84
C PHE A 54 4.40 8.15 5.06
N ASP A 55 3.48 9.07 4.83
CA ASP A 55 3.72 10.51 5.04
C ASP A 55 4.09 10.80 6.49
N GLY A 56 3.40 10.18 7.44
CA GLY A 56 3.71 10.30 8.88
C GLY A 56 5.10 9.79 9.25
N ARG A 57 5.70 8.96 8.42
CA ARG A 57 7.07 8.47 8.61
C ARG A 57 8.09 9.20 7.73
N GLY A 58 7.69 10.27 7.07
CA GLY A 58 8.56 11.02 6.18
C GLY A 58 8.87 10.32 4.87
N MET A 59 8.03 9.36 4.46
CA MET A 59 8.24 8.53 3.27
C MET A 59 7.30 8.95 2.15
N ARG A 60 7.81 8.93 0.93
CA ARG A 60 7.00 9.13 -0.28
C ARG A 60 7.30 8.02 -1.27
N ALA A 61 6.25 7.55 -1.94
CA ALA A 61 6.42 6.56 -3.00
C ALA A 61 7.27 7.14 -4.13
N GLY A 62 8.32 6.42 -4.51
CA GLY A 62 9.11 6.78 -5.67
C GLY A 62 8.43 6.43 -6.98
N TYR A 63 7.49 5.48 -6.94
CA TYR A 63 6.65 5.08 -8.06
C TYR A 63 5.29 4.63 -7.54
N GLY A 64 4.23 5.05 -8.23
CA GLY A 64 2.88 4.62 -7.94
C GLY A 64 2.10 4.45 -9.24
N SER A 65 1.22 3.45 -9.30
CA SER A 65 0.38 3.24 -10.48
C SER A 65 -0.85 2.41 -10.18
N GLU A 66 -1.84 2.53 -11.05
CA GLU A 66 -2.92 1.57 -11.20
C GLU A 66 -2.48 0.41 -12.10
N ILE A 67 -3.27 -0.67 -12.14
CA ILE A 67 -2.91 -1.85 -12.93
C ILE A 67 -2.74 -1.52 -14.43
N PRO A 68 -3.70 -0.83 -15.08
CA PRO A 68 -3.59 -0.58 -16.52
C PRO A 68 -2.41 0.28 -16.95
N THR A 69 -1.89 1.12 -16.05
CA THR A 69 -0.80 2.05 -16.35
C THR A 69 0.55 1.61 -15.81
N PHE A 70 0.61 0.43 -15.21
CA PHE A 70 1.86 -0.08 -14.65
C PHE A 70 2.92 -0.25 -15.73
N ASP A 71 4.11 0.29 -15.46
CA ASP A 71 5.27 0.19 -16.35
C ASP A 71 6.48 -0.24 -15.53
N GLU A 72 6.92 -1.46 -15.77
CA GLU A 72 8.04 -2.07 -15.03
C GLU A 72 9.34 -1.28 -15.20
N GLY A 73 9.63 -0.82 -16.41
CA GLY A 73 10.85 -0.08 -16.69
C GLY A 73 10.89 1.24 -15.93
N LYS A 74 9.75 1.95 -15.89
CA LYS A 74 9.64 3.20 -15.13
C LYS A 74 9.77 2.94 -13.63
N MET A 75 9.16 1.89 -13.12
CA MET A 75 9.29 1.54 -11.71
C MET A 75 10.74 1.24 -11.35
N LYS A 76 11.42 0.41 -12.13
CA LYS A 76 12.83 0.08 -11.89
C LYS A 76 13.73 1.32 -11.97
N ALA A 77 13.47 2.22 -12.90
CA ALA A 77 14.21 3.46 -13.01
C ALA A 77 14.01 4.36 -11.79
N ALA A 78 12.79 4.38 -11.23
CA ALA A 78 12.46 5.24 -10.09
C ALA A 78 12.91 4.66 -8.75
N VAL A 79 12.77 3.37 -8.51
CA VAL A 79 12.98 2.75 -7.19
C VAL A 79 13.93 1.55 -7.20
N GLY A 80 14.38 1.10 -8.35
CA GLY A 80 15.31 -0.06 -8.44
C GLY A 80 14.67 -1.34 -7.89
N ASN A 81 15.39 -2.00 -7.01
CA ASN A 81 14.95 -3.22 -6.32
C ASN A 81 14.31 -2.94 -4.94
N ALA A 82 13.80 -1.73 -4.76
CA ALA A 82 13.16 -1.34 -3.51
C ALA A 82 11.88 -2.15 -3.23
N PRO A 83 11.40 -2.15 -1.98
CA PRO A 83 10.14 -2.82 -1.62
C PRO A 83 8.96 -2.32 -2.46
N ILE A 84 8.04 -3.25 -2.72
CA ILE A 84 6.79 -2.97 -3.42
C ILE A 84 5.65 -3.26 -2.47
N TYR A 85 4.77 -2.28 -2.28
CA TYR A 85 3.54 -2.43 -1.52
C TYR A 85 2.35 -2.46 -2.48
N LEU A 86 1.43 -3.37 -2.23
CA LEU A 86 0.20 -3.49 -3.00
C LEU A 86 -0.97 -2.97 -2.16
N ASN A 87 -1.86 -2.20 -2.80
CA ASN A 87 -3.04 -1.70 -2.11
C ASN A 87 -3.86 -2.86 -1.52
N GLY A 88 -4.28 -2.72 -0.28
CA GLY A 88 -5.07 -3.73 0.42
C GLY A 88 -6.52 -3.79 -0.06
N GLY A 89 -7.34 -4.52 0.67
CA GLY A 89 -8.78 -4.63 0.41
C GLY A 89 -9.18 -5.97 -0.17
N GLY A 90 -10.40 -6.05 -0.71
CA GLY A 90 -11.00 -7.27 -1.22
C GLY A 90 -10.43 -7.79 -2.54
N ASN A 91 -9.42 -7.13 -3.08
CA ASN A 91 -8.81 -7.53 -4.36
C ASN A 91 -7.87 -8.72 -4.23
N PHE A 92 -7.52 -9.12 -3.02
CA PHE A 92 -6.73 -10.33 -2.78
C PHE A 92 -7.63 -11.57 -2.85
N GLY A 93 -7.11 -12.65 -3.42
CA GLY A 93 -7.82 -13.92 -3.52
C GLY A 93 -8.69 -14.03 -4.78
N ASP A 94 -9.77 -14.80 -4.69
CA ASP A 94 -10.54 -15.24 -5.84
C ASP A 94 -11.85 -14.47 -6.08
N VAL A 95 -12.25 -13.58 -5.18
CA VAL A 95 -13.52 -12.83 -5.28
C VAL A 95 -13.52 -11.92 -6.50
N TRP A 96 -12.39 -11.29 -6.78
CA TRP A 96 -12.21 -10.39 -7.92
C TRP A 96 -11.05 -10.90 -8.78
N PRO A 97 -11.28 -11.89 -9.65
CA PRO A 97 -10.18 -12.57 -10.35
C PRO A 97 -9.39 -11.68 -11.31
N GLY A 98 -9.94 -10.53 -11.72
CA GLY A 98 -9.23 -9.59 -12.59
C GLY A 98 -7.97 -8.96 -11.98
N PHE A 99 -7.84 -8.95 -10.65
CA PHE A 99 -6.68 -8.39 -9.95
C PHE A 99 -5.56 -9.41 -9.72
N ARG A 100 -5.89 -10.67 -9.74
CA ARG A 100 -4.98 -11.75 -9.39
C ARG A 100 -3.75 -11.86 -10.32
N PRO A 101 -3.90 -11.84 -11.64
CA PRO A 101 -2.74 -11.98 -12.53
C PRO A 101 -1.67 -10.93 -12.31
N PHE A 102 -2.06 -9.68 -12.08
CA PHE A 102 -1.12 -8.60 -11.78
C PHE A 102 -0.34 -8.86 -10.49
N ARG A 103 -1.04 -9.24 -9.43
CA ARG A 103 -0.42 -9.50 -8.12
C ARG A 103 0.52 -10.70 -8.16
N GLU A 104 0.13 -11.76 -8.85
CA GLU A 104 0.99 -12.93 -9.04
C GLU A 104 2.24 -12.58 -9.83
N ALA A 105 2.11 -11.77 -10.89
CA ALA A 105 3.25 -11.33 -11.67
C ALA A 105 4.25 -10.52 -10.84
N ILE A 106 3.75 -9.62 -9.98
CA ILE A 106 4.60 -8.84 -9.07
C ILE A 106 5.32 -9.76 -8.08
N LEU A 107 4.62 -10.72 -7.48
CA LEU A 107 5.22 -11.67 -6.54
C LEU A 107 6.29 -12.53 -7.22
N ASP A 108 6.03 -13.00 -8.44
CA ASP A 108 6.94 -13.88 -9.17
C ASP A 108 8.26 -13.19 -9.52
N ARG A 109 8.23 -11.90 -9.83
CA ARG A 109 9.45 -11.16 -10.17
C ARG A 109 10.37 -10.92 -8.97
N ASN A 110 9.87 -11.06 -7.75
CA ASN A 110 10.63 -10.78 -6.52
C ASN A 110 11.09 -12.06 -5.80
N LYS A 111 11.06 -13.18 -6.49
CA LYS A 111 11.58 -14.44 -5.97
C LYS A 111 13.11 -14.48 -5.96
#